data_9f1e0a7f2ffb06d0a972a7f3166f29ad
#
_entry.id   9f1e0a7f2ffb06d0a972a7f3166f29ad
#
_cell.length_a   1.000
_cell.length_b   1.000
_cell.length_c   1.000
_cell.angle_alpha   90.00
_cell.angle_beta   90.00
_cell.angle_gamma   90.00
#
_symmetry.space_group_name_H-M   'P 1'
#
loop_
_entity.id
_entity.type
_entity.pdbx_description
1 polymer ?
#
loop_
_entity_poly.entity_id
_entity_poly.type
_entity_poly.pdbx_seq_one_letter_code
_entity_poly.pdbx_strand_id
1 'polypeptide(L)'
;MSRIELTNVTKRWGQFYAVDNLSMIIEDNAFVTLLGPSGCGKTTTLRMIAGLETPTSGRITIDGVPVFDSQRGINVSANKRKVGFLFQNYALWPNMTVYQNISFGLTNIKEEMDEIDFDARAAARMIEILQKP
;
A
#
# COMPACT_ATOMS: atom_id res chain seq x y z
N MET A 1 -11.22 1.63 6.00
CA MET A 1 -9.81 1.95 5.67
C MET A 1 -9.06 2.08 6.96
N SER A 2 -7.75 2.07 6.93
CA SER A 2 -6.95 1.96 8.14
C SER A 2 -6.23 3.26 8.46
N ARG A 3 -6.15 3.64 9.74
CA ARG A 3 -5.32 4.75 10.20
C ARG A 3 -3.84 4.37 10.11
N ILE A 4 -3.04 5.22 9.48
CA ILE A 4 -1.60 5.01 9.31
C ILE A 4 -0.85 6.12 10.02
N GLU A 5 0.15 5.76 10.81
CA GLU A 5 0.99 6.71 11.52
C GLU A 5 2.47 6.41 11.29
N LEU A 6 3.20 7.43 10.87
CA LEU A 6 4.65 7.44 10.75
C LEU A 6 5.22 8.29 11.88
N THR A 7 6.22 7.78 12.59
CA THR A 7 6.90 8.48 13.67
C THR A 7 8.40 8.47 13.43
N ASN A 8 8.98 9.64 13.17
CA ASN A 8 10.42 9.85 12.98
C ASN A 8 11.03 8.89 11.94
N VAL A 9 10.30 8.64 10.84
CA VAL A 9 10.72 7.70 9.82
C VAL A 9 11.81 8.32 8.95
N THR A 10 12.93 7.63 8.84
CA THR A 10 14.06 8.01 8.00
C THR A 10 14.41 6.90 7.04
N LYS A 11 14.68 7.26 5.78
CA LYS A 11 15.27 6.37 4.79
C LYS A 11 16.47 7.03 4.14
N ARG A 12 17.61 6.36 4.23
CA ARG A 12 18.84 6.81 3.58
C ARG A 12 19.54 5.65 2.85
N TRP A 13 20.26 6.00 1.81
CA TRP A 13 21.21 5.13 1.13
C TRP A 13 22.59 5.79 1.19
N GLY A 14 23.48 5.25 2.05
CA GLY A 14 24.74 5.91 2.37
C GLY A 14 24.53 7.31 2.94
N GLN A 15 25.01 8.33 2.24
CA GLN A 15 24.87 9.74 2.64
C GLN A 15 23.62 10.41 2.09
N PHE A 16 22.89 9.77 1.20
CA PHE A 16 21.68 10.33 0.60
C PHE A 16 20.44 10.01 1.44
N TYR A 17 19.76 11.06 1.88
CA TYR A 17 18.47 10.96 2.58
C TYR A 17 17.33 11.08 1.58
N ALA A 18 16.62 9.99 1.35
CA ALA A 18 15.40 10.00 0.55
C ALA A 18 14.20 10.51 1.35
N VAL A 19 14.16 10.18 2.65
CA VAL A 19 13.18 10.67 3.62
C VAL A 19 13.94 10.92 4.92
N ASP A 20 13.78 12.08 5.52
CA ASP A 20 14.47 12.46 6.74
C ASP A 20 13.48 12.83 7.84
N ASN A 21 13.47 12.04 8.90
CA ASN A 21 12.72 12.28 10.14
C ASN A 21 11.23 12.63 9.91
N LEU A 22 10.57 11.92 9.02
CA LEU A 22 9.17 12.16 8.67
C LEU A 22 8.23 11.64 9.75
N SER A 23 7.38 12.53 10.26
CA SER A 23 6.24 12.16 11.11
C SER A 23 4.96 12.67 10.49
N MET A 24 3.98 11.79 10.30
CA MET A 24 2.68 12.14 9.74
C MET A 24 1.62 11.13 10.17
N ILE A 25 0.37 11.56 10.16
CA ILE A 25 -0.79 10.73 10.42
C ILE A 25 -1.72 10.81 9.22
N ILE A 26 -2.16 9.66 8.75
CA ILE A 26 -3.23 9.51 7.76
C ILE A 26 -4.40 8.90 8.51
N GLU A 27 -5.44 9.70 8.76
CA GLU A 27 -6.62 9.25 9.49
C GLU A 27 -7.42 8.23 8.67
N ASP A 28 -8.22 7.43 9.37
CA ASP A 28 -9.13 6.48 8.72
C ASP A 28 -10.07 7.21 7.75
N ASN A 29 -10.28 6.62 6.59
CA ASN A 29 -11.07 7.17 5.48
C ASN A 29 -10.60 8.53 4.92
N ALA A 30 -9.42 9.02 5.30
CA ALA A 30 -8.86 10.24 4.75
C ALA A 30 -8.31 10.03 3.32
N PHE A 31 -8.48 11.05 2.48
CA PHE A 31 -7.80 11.15 1.18
C PHE A 31 -6.63 12.12 1.33
N VAL A 32 -5.41 11.62 1.19
CA VAL A 32 -4.18 12.38 1.38
C VAL A 32 -3.35 12.37 0.11
N THR A 33 -2.86 13.55 -0.32
CA THR A 33 -1.95 13.70 -1.43
C THR A 33 -0.56 14.14 -0.96
N LEU A 34 0.48 13.52 -1.51
CA LEU A 34 1.86 13.94 -1.31
C LEU A 34 2.31 14.74 -2.52
N LEU A 35 2.62 16.02 -2.31
CA LEU A 35 3.08 16.94 -3.34
C LEU A 35 4.57 17.24 -3.17
N GLY A 36 5.26 17.43 -4.27
CA GLY A 36 6.67 17.83 -4.29
C GLY A 36 7.36 17.47 -5.60
N PRO A 37 8.57 18.01 -5.84
CA PRO A 37 9.34 17.73 -7.04
C PRO A 37 9.74 16.26 -7.15
N SER A 38 10.21 15.86 -8.34
CA SER A 38 10.76 14.51 -8.54
C SER A 38 11.94 14.26 -7.59
N GLY A 39 12.02 13.07 -7.02
CA GLY A 39 13.11 12.70 -6.11
C GLY A 39 12.97 13.19 -4.66
N CYS A 40 11.87 13.84 -4.26
CA CYS A 40 11.67 14.33 -2.89
C CYS A 40 11.13 13.26 -1.91
N GLY A 41 11.18 11.98 -2.24
CA GLY A 41 10.85 10.90 -1.31
C GLY A 41 9.39 10.43 -1.28
N LYS A 42 8.48 10.97 -2.11
CA LYS A 42 7.06 10.57 -2.14
C LYS A 42 6.86 9.08 -2.37
N THR A 43 7.44 8.54 -3.44
CA THR A 43 7.34 7.11 -3.78
C THR A 43 8.02 6.25 -2.72
N THR A 44 9.15 6.69 -2.18
CA THR A 44 9.86 6.00 -1.10
C THR A 44 8.98 5.90 0.15
N THR A 45 8.31 6.98 0.53
CA THR A 45 7.38 7.02 1.67
C THR A 45 6.23 6.01 1.47
N LEU A 46 5.59 6.02 0.30
CA LEU A 46 4.51 5.08 -0.01
C LEU A 46 4.99 3.62 0.01
N ARG A 47 6.18 3.34 -0.54
CA ARG A 47 6.79 2.00 -0.49
C ARG A 47 7.11 1.55 0.92
N MET A 48 7.56 2.45 1.79
CA MET A 48 7.81 2.12 3.20
C MET A 48 6.52 1.76 3.95
N ILE A 49 5.42 2.47 3.69
CA ILE A 49 4.11 2.14 4.26
C ILE A 49 3.65 0.76 3.78
N ALA A 50 3.77 0.48 2.50
CA ALA A 50 3.38 -0.80 1.91
C ALA A 50 4.28 -1.99 2.30
N GLY A 51 5.47 -1.74 2.87
CA GLY A 51 6.45 -2.78 3.19
C GLY A 51 7.29 -3.25 2.00
N LEU A 52 7.29 -2.48 0.91
CA LEU A 52 8.12 -2.72 -0.29
C LEU A 52 9.50 -2.07 -0.18
N GLU A 53 9.70 -1.21 0.80
CA GLU A 53 10.97 -0.58 1.16
C GLU A 53 11.10 -0.56 2.68
N THR A 54 12.28 -0.91 3.19
CA THR A 54 12.53 -0.92 4.64
C THR A 54 13.09 0.44 5.07
N PRO A 55 12.46 1.14 6.03
CA PRO A 55 13.04 2.34 6.63
C PRO A 55 14.40 2.06 7.29
N THR A 56 15.24 3.07 7.36
CA THR A 56 16.50 3.00 8.12
C THR A 56 16.24 3.12 9.62
N SER A 57 15.28 3.95 10.01
CA SER A 57 14.87 4.15 11.41
C SER A 57 13.45 4.68 11.50
N GLY A 58 12.93 4.72 12.72
CA GLY A 58 11.58 5.21 13.03
C GLY A 58 10.57 4.09 13.26
N ARG A 59 9.30 4.45 13.23
CA ARG A 59 8.18 3.55 13.44
C ARG A 59 7.06 3.83 12.44
N ILE A 60 6.41 2.76 11.98
CA ILE A 60 5.18 2.82 11.19
C ILE A 60 4.14 1.93 11.86
N THR A 61 2.95 2.47 12.12
CA THR A 61 1.80 1.71 12.63
C THR A 61 0.63 1.78 11.66
N ILE A 62 -0.12 0.70 11.57
CA ILE A 62 -1.38 0.60 10.82
C ILE A 62 -2.43 0.12 11.80
N ASP A 63 -3.50 0.90 12.00
CA ASP A 63 -4.56 0.67 13.01
C ASP A 63 -3.99 0.41 14.43
N GLY A 64 -2.97 1.19 14.81
CA GLY A 64 -2.30 1.05 16.09
C GLY A 64 -1.35 -0.14 16.22
N VAL A 65 -1.29 -1.02 15.20
CA VAL A 65 -0.38 -2.18 15.18
C VAL A 65 0.95 -1.79 14.52
N PRO A 66 2.10 -1.95 15.19
CA PRO A 66 3.40 -1.68 14.60
C PRO A 66 3.68 -2.64 13.43
N VAL A 67 3.91 -2.10 12.24
CA VAL A 67 4.33 -2.86 11.06
C VAL A 67 5.82 -2.67 10.77
N PHE A 68 6.40 -1.60 11.27
CA PHE A 68 7.84 -1.36 11.32
C PHE A 68 8.19 -0.63 12.62
N ASP A 69 9.23 -1.09 13.31
CA ASP A 69 9.81 -0.40 14.47
C ASP A 69 11.30 -0.76 14.58
N SER A 70 12.16 0.21 14.31
CA SER A 70 13.61 0.01 14.32
C SER A 70 14.17 -0.29 15.71
N GLN A 71 13.53 0.19 16.78
CA GLN A 71 13.95 -0.05 18.15
C GLN A 71 13.57 -1.45 18.64
N ARG A 72 12.43 -1.96 18.18
CA ARG A 72 11.90 -3.28 18.56
C ARG A 72 12.26 -4.39 17.58
N GLY A 73 12.92 -4.07 16.48
CA GLY A 73 13.25 -5.04 15.42
C GLY A 73 12.03 -5.57 14.67
N ILE A 74 10.92 -4.81 14.64
CA ILE A 74 9.70 -5.20 13.96
C ILE A 74 9.78 -4.78 12.49
N ASN A 75 9.57 -5.72 11.57
CA ASN A 75 9.42 -5.46 10.14
C ASN A 75 8.46 -6.48 9.52
N VAL A 76 7.19 -6.12 9.47
CA VAL A 76 6.14 -6.94 8.91
C VAL A 76 6.22 -6.92 7.38
N SER A 77 6.25 -8.08 6.75
CA SER A 77 6.29 -8.20 5.28
C SER A 77 5.04 -7.59 4.60
N ALA A 78 5.20 -7.11 3.37
CA ALA A 78 4.16 -6.38 2.63
C ALA A 78 2.82 -7.14 2.54
N ASN A 79 2.87 -8.45 2.28
CA ASN A 79 1.68 -9.31 2.18
C ASN A 79 0.87 -9.45 3.49
N LYS A 80 1.48 -9.13 4.63
CA LYS A 80 0.82 -9.20 5.94
C LYS A 80 0.33 -7.85 6.45
N ARG A 81 0.61 -6.75 5.74
CA ARG A 81 0.21 -5.39 6.17
C ARG A 81 -1.23 -5.04 5.84
N LYS A 82 -1.93 -5.85 5.03
CA LYS A 82 -3.32 -5.62 4.60
C LYS A 82 -3.54 -4.27 3.92
N VAL A 83 -2.55 -3.75 3.20
CA VAL A 83 -2.62 -2.52 2.40
C VAL A 83 -2.39 -2.85 0.93
N GLY A 84 -3.17 -2.22 0.05
CA GLY A 84 -2.95 -2.28 -1.40
C GLY A 84 -1.94 -1.23 -1.85
N PHE A 85 -1.18 -1.55 -2.89
CA PHE A 85 -0.23 -0.62 -3.51
C PHE A 85 -0.41 -0.62 -5.03
N LEU A 86 -0.68 0.54 -5.60
CA LEU A 86 -0.75 0.72 -7.05
C LEU A 86 0.59 1.23 -7.58
N PHE A 87 1.24 0.44 -8.43
CA PHE A 87 2.51 0.81 -9.05
C PHE A 87 2.31 1.84 -10.17
N GLN A 88 3.32 2.68 -10.41
CA GLN A 88 3.28 3.71 -11.46
C GLN A 88 3.11 3.14 -12.87
N ASN A 89 3.60 1.93 -13.12
CA ASN A 89 3.47 1.20 -14.38
C ASN A 89 2.26 0.26 -14.43
N TYR A 90 1.32 0.44 -13.50
CA TYR A 90 0.11 -0.38 -13.32
C TYR A 90 0.35 -1.87 -13.06
N ALA A 91 1.55 -2.38 -13.24
CA ALA A 91 2.00 -3.76 -12.96
C ALA A 91 1.04 -4.85 -13.47
N LEU A 92 0.57 -4.73 -14.71
CA LEU A 92 -0.28 -5.74 -15.35
C LEU A 92 0.53 -7.02 -15.60
N TRP A 93 -0.09 -8.16 -15.34
CA TRP A 93 0.45 -9.47 -15.66
C TRP A 93 0.15 -9.80 -17.13
N PRO A 94 1.16 -9.81 -18.03
CA PRO A 94 0.94 -9.96 -19.46
C PRO A 94 0.42 -11.36 -19.87
N ASN A 95 0.64 -12.35 -19.03
CA ASN A 95 0.18 -13.74 -19.20
C ASN A 95 -1.22 -14.00 -18.67
N MET A 96 -1.89 -12.98 -18.12
CA MET A 96 -3.24 -13.06 -17.57
C MET A 96 -4.23 -12.27 -18.41
N THR A 97 -5.47 -12.74 -18.48
CA THR A 97 -6.56 -11.97 -19.07
C THR A 97 -6.88 -10.74 -18.23
N VAL A 98 -7.65 -9.80 -18.79
CA VAL A 98 -8.15 -8.61 -18.04
C VAL A 98 -8.90 -9.06 -16.79
N TYR A 99 -9.79 -10.04 -16.89
CA TYR A 99 -10.52 -10.60 -15.76
C TYR A 99 -9.57 -11.14 -14.68
N GLN A 100 -8.58 -11.94 -15.06
CA GLN A 100 -7.61 -12.51 -14.14
C GLN A 100 -6.76 -11.46 -13.44
N ASN A 101 -6.35 -10.40 -14.14
CA ASN A 101 -5.62 -9.27 -13.54
C ASN A 101 -6.45 -8.57 -12.46
N ILE A 102 -7.76 -8.44 -12.68
CA ILE A 102 -8.68 -7.77 -11.73
C ILE A 102 -8.97 -8.68 -10.52
N SER A 103 -9.26 -9.96 -10.78
CA SER A 103 -9.67 -10.90 -9.74
C SER A 103 -8.49 -11.46 -8.93
N PHE A 104 -7.25 -11.32 -9.38
CA PHE A 104 -6.06 -11.92 -8.77
C PHE A 104 -5.93 -11.65 -7.27
N GLY A 105 -6.16 -10.41 -6.85
CA GLY A 105 -6.09 -10.03 -5.44
C GLY A 105 -7.16 -10.74 -4.60
N LEU A 106 -8.36 -10.93 -5.13
CA LEU A 106 -9.48 -11.56 -4.45
C LEU A 106 -9.31 -13.07 -4.32
N THR A 107 -8.75 -13.73 -5.35
CA THR A 107 -8.51 -15.18 -5.33
C THR A 107 -7.48 -15.62 -4.30
N ASN A 108 -6.62 -14.70 -3.84
CA ASN A 108 -5.59 -14.96 -2.85
C ASN A 108 -6.02 -14.63 -1.40
N ILE A 109 -7.17 -14.02 -1.21
CA ILE A 109 -7.73 -13.76 0.12
C ILE A 109 -8.45 -15.03 0.60
N LYS A 110 -7.78 -15.81 1.44
CA LYS A 110 -8.36 -17.00 2.12
C LYS A 110 -9.04 -16.60 3.43
N GLU A 111 -9.84 -15.57 3.46
CA GLU A 111 -10.72 -15.31 4.60
C GLU A 111 -12.08 -15.91 4.27
N GLU A 112 -12.71 -16.58 5.27
CA GLU A 112 -14.08 -17.02 5.25
C GLU A 112 -14.99 -15.82 4.96
N MET A 113 -15.17 -15.55 3.70
CA MET A 113 -16.23 -14.65 3.27
C MET A 113 -17.41 -15.54 2.93
N ASP A 114 -18.54 -15.32 3.61
CA ASP A 114 -19.82 -15.88 3.23
C ASP A 114 -19.96 -15.84 1.70
N GLU A 115 -20.63 -16.86 1.12
CA GLU A 115 -20.84 -17.08 -0.31
C GLU A 115 -21.41 -15.86 -1.07
N ILE A 116 -20.70 -14.75 -1.07
CA ILE A 116 -20.97 -13.62 -1.96
C ILE A 116 -20.18 -13.90 -3.22
N ASP A 117 -20.88 -14.12 -4.31
CA ASP A 117 -20.29 -14.23 -5.65
C ASP A 117 -19.61 -12.90 -6.04
N PHE A 118 -18.40 -12.68 -5.50
CA PHE A 118 -17.61 -11.49 -5.74
C PHE A 118 -17.20 -11.37 -7.20
N ASP A 119 -17.05 -12.49 -7.90
CA ASP A 119 -16.60 -12.55 -9.26
C ASP A 119 -17.66 -11.96 -10.20
N ALA A 120 -18.91 -12.32 -10.02
CA ALA A 120 -20.01 -11.78 -10.82
C ALA A 120 -20.27 -10.30 -10.52
N ARG A 121 -20.20 -9.88 -9.26
CA ARG A 121 -20.40 -8.47 -8.85
C ARG A 121 -19.26 -7.56 -9.28
N ALA A 122 -18.00 -7.99 -9.15
CA ALA A 122 -16.84 -7.23 -9.61
C ALA A 122 -16.86 -7.05 -11.13
N ALA A 123 -17.15 -8.12 -11.88
CA ALA A 123 -17.28 -8.09 -13.34
C ALA A 123 -18.45 -7.19 -13.79
N ALA A 124 -19.60 -7.28 -13.16
CA ALA A 124 -20.76 -6.45 -13.47
C ALA A 124 -20.48 -4.96 -13.22
N ARG A 125 -19.81 -4.61 -12.12
CA ARG A 125 -19.44 -3.23 -11.77
C ARG A 125 -18.42 -2.65 -12.75
N MET A 126 -17.45 -3.45 -13.21
CA MET A 126 -16.46 -3.03 -14.20
C MET A 126 -17.08 -2.82 -15.57
N ILE A 127 -17.98 -3.69 -15.99
CA ILE A 127 -18.73 -3.52 -17.25
C ILE A 127 -19.56 -2.23 -17.19
N GLU A 128 -20.21 -1.96 -16.08
CA GLU A 128 -20.98 -0.71 -15.87
C GLU A 128 -20.10 0.54 -15.96
N ILE A 129 -18.88 0.51 -15.41
CA ILE A 129 -17.91 1.62 -15.45
C ILE A 129 -17.41 1.84 -16.88
N LEU A 130 -17.11 0.76 -17.62
CA LEU A 130 -16.58 0.83 -18.98
C LEU A 130 -17.64 1.19 -20.03
N GLN A 131 -18.94 1.03 -19.73
CA GLN A 131 -20.04 1.37 -20.62
C GLN A 131 -20.60 2.78 -20.41
N LYS A 132 -20.14 3.52 -19.40
CA LYS A 132 -20.53 4.93 -19.25
C LYS A 132 -19.75 5.79 -20.25
N PRO A 133 -20.45 6.60 -21.07
CA PRO A 133 -19.84 7.53 -22.02
C PRO A 133 -19.04 8.63 -21.29
#